data_9c796aef31ada9bcdfce06e9663b8016
#
_entry.id   9c796aef31ada9bcdfce06e9663b8016
#
_cell.length_a   1.000
_cell.length_b   1.000
_cell.length_c   1.000
_cell.angle_alpha   90.00
_cell.angle_beta   90.00
_cell.angle_gamma   90.00
#
_symmetry.space_group_name_H-M   'P 1'
#
loop_
_entity.id
_entity.type
_entity.pdbx_description
1 polymer ?
#
loop_
_entity_poly.entity_id
_entity_poly.type
_entity_poly.pdbx_seq_one_letter_code
_entity_poly.pdbx_strand_id
1 'polypeptide(L)'
;VDILKAWYEVSRKLYPDVLVHNNQWHYQWKENQMRNYIQNAKPDMITYDYYLFDTSKDKDYKGAKDMAAHLLFYRNLAIDGWDGNKGNYLAFGQYLQGYARGQDRYKLTESQLRLYYYMTWTFGGKWLNCFRFLQGQGNPTTGATTPTTSALLLEQGIPGKPTKHMDWVNTCNTESKYISDYLVRLKTKSVAYVPGSGKYTEGTPDKMSVFDPKNSYVKKIDGSLELDLSESADMYIGFFD
;
A
#
# COMPACT_ATOMS: atom_id res chain seq x y z
N VAL A 1 -6.66 -9.75 -20.63
CA VAL A 1 -6.46 -10.85 -19.65
C VAL A 1 -5.69 -12.01 -20.29
N ASP A 2 -6.05 -12.45 -21.51
CA ASP A 2 -5.47 -13.62 -22.16
C ASP A 2 -3.96 -13.54 -22.38
N ILE A 3 -3.45 -12.38 -22.77
CA ILE A 3 -2.02 -12.14 -22.90
C ILE A 3 -1.29 -12.32 -21.56
N LEU A 4 -1.85 -11.79 -20.47
CA LEU A 4 -1.28 -11.95 -19.13
C LEU A 4 -1.32 -13.41 -18.67
N LYS A 5 -2.41 -14.11 -18.96
CA LYS A 5 -2.51 -15.56 -18.71
C LYS A 5 -1.38 -16.31 -19.39
N ALA A 6 -1.21 -16.13 -20.70
CA ALA A 6 -0.17 -16.77 -21.48
C ALA A 6 1.25 -16.47 -20.94
N TRP A 7 1.49 -15.22 -20.58
CA TRP A 7 2.77 -14.81 -19.98
C TRP A 7 3.02 -15.49 -18.64
N TYR A 8 2.02 -15.56 -17.77
CA TYR A 8 2.16 -16.22 -16.46
C TYR A 8 2.39 -17.72 -16.60
N GLU A 9 1.72 -18.37 -17.54
CA GLU A 9 1.93 -19.80 -17.83
C GLU A 9 3.38 -20.05 -18.29
N VAL A 10 3.90 -19.22 -19.22
CA VAL A 10 5.29 -19.32 -19.67
C VAL A 10 6.27 -19.00 -18.53
N SER A 11 6.01 -17.96 -17.75
CA SER A 11 6.88 -17.56 -16.64
C SER A 11 6.98 -18.66 -15.58
N ARG A 12 5.88 -19.27 -15.20
CA ARG A 12 5.87 -20.39 -14.24
C ARG A 12 6.59 -21.62 -14.77
N LYS A 13 6.51 -21.87 -16.07
CA LYS A 13 7.23 -22.98 -16.68
C LYS A 13 8.75 -22.76 -16.70
N LEU A 14 9.18 -21.55 -16.97
CA LEU A 14 10.60 -21.21 -17.10
C LEU A 14 11.23 -20.84 -15.73
N TYR A 15 10.46 -20.26 -14.84
CA TYR A 15 10.91 -19.69 -13.56
C TYR A 15 9.92 -20.06 -12.45
N PRO A 16 9.86 -21.35 -12.04
CA PRO A 16 8.82 -21.85 -11.10
C PRO A 16 8.88 -21.20 -9.70
N ASP A 17 10.05 -20.68 -9.32
CA ASP A 17 10.28 -20.05 -8.02
C ASP A 17 10.06 -18.53 -8.02
N VAL A 18 9.58 -17.96 -9.12
CA VAL A 18 9.33 -16.52 -9.26
C VAL A 18 7.85 -16.21 -9.15
N LEU A 19 7.50 -15.29 -8.28
CA LEU A 19 6.12 -14.78 -8.18
C LEU A 19 5.78 -13.94 -9.41
N VAL A 20 4.67 -14.26 -10.06
CA VAL A 20 4.18 -13.51 -11.21
C VAL A 20 3.00 -12.63 -10.84
N HIS A 21 3.12 -11.38 -11.17
CA HIS A 21 2.07 -10.39 -10.97
C HIS A 21 2.15 -9.28 -12.02
N ASN A 22 1.10 -8.50 -12.11
CA ASN A 22 1.06 -7.26 -12.90
C ASN A 22 0.61 -6.12 -12.01
N ASN A 23 1.31 -4.99 -12.08
CA ASN A 23 0.90 -3.80 -11.35
C ASN A 23 -0.35 -3.20 -11.97
N GLN A 24 -1.28 -2.74 -11.14
CA GLN A 24 -2.51 -2.08 -11.55
C GLN A 24 -2.45 -0.61 -11.16
N TRP A 25 -2.83 0.29 -12.05
CA TRP A 25 -3.22 1.61 -11.60
C TRP A 25 -4.58 1.51 -10.92
N HIS A 26 -4.72 2.05 -9.70
CA HIS A 26 -5.86 1.84 -8.81
C HIS A 26 -7.26 2.10 -9.42
N TYR A 27 -7.36 2.91 -10.47
CA TYR A 27 -8.60 3.14 -11.23
C TYR A 27 -8.69 2.35 -12.54
N GLN A 28 -7.67 1.56 -12.86
CA GLN A 28 -7.57 0.89 -14.16
C GLN A 28 -8.73 -0.08 -14.41
N TRP A 29 -9.08 -0.84 -13.39
CA TRP A 29 -10.12 -1.85 -13.48
C TRP A 29 -11.13 -1.75 -12.34
N LYS A 30 -12.41 -1.90 -12.69
CA LYS A 30 -13.49 -2.09 -11.73
C LYS A 30 -13.40 -3.47 -11.10
N GLU A 31 -14.15 -3.70 -10.02
CA GLU A 31 -14.12 -4.95 -9.26
C GLU A 31 -14.36 -6.19 -10.14
N ASN A 32 -15.36 -6.16 -11.01
CA ASN A 32 -15.66 -7.27 -11.91
C ASN A 32 -14.52 -7.55 -12.90
N GLN A 33 -13.82 -6.54 -13.37
CA GLN A 33 -12.67 -6.68 -14.25
C GLN A 33 -11.45 -7.24 -13.50
N MET A 34 -11.22 -6.80 -12.26
CA MET A 34 -10.20 -7.37 -11.39
C MET A 34 -10.49 -8.83 -11.07
N ARG A 35 -11.73 -9.18 -10.76
CA ARG A 35 -12.13 -10.57 -10.53
C ARG A 35 -11.91 -11.43 -11.78
N ASN A 36 -12.29 -10.95 -12.95
CA ASN A 36 -12.03 -11.61 -14.22
C ASN A 36 -10.52 -11.83 -14.47
N TYR A 37 -9.70 -10.83 -14.18
CA TYR A 37 -8.23 -10.95 -14.27
C TYR A 37 -7.70 -12.02 -13.31
N ILE A 38 -8.10 -11.98 -12.05
CA ILE A 38 -7.65 -12.91 -11.01
C ILE A 38 -8.03 -14.35 -11.36
N GLN A 39 -9.28 -14.57 -11.78
CA GLN A 39 -9.79 -15.90 -12.12
C GLN A 39 -9.12 -16.51 -13.36
N ASN A 40 -8.87 -15.71 -14.38
CA ASN A 40 -8.38 -16.20 -15.66
C ASN A 40 -6.86 -16.21 -15.79
N ALA A 41 -6.19 -15.14 -15.33
CA ALA A 41 -4.73 -15.07 -15.39
C ALA A 41 -4.04 -15.73 -14.18
N LYS A 42 -4.75 -15.87 -13.06
CA LYS A 42 -4.27 -16.52 -11.82
C LYS A 42 -2.92 -15.96 -11.36
N PRO A 43 -2.80 -14.65 -11.10
CA PRO A 43 -1.56 -14.08 -10.58
C PRO A 43 -1.21 -14.70 -9.21
N ASP A 44 0.07 -14.71 -8.86
CA ASP A 44 0.50 -15.13 -7.51
C ASP A 44 0.32 -14.03 -6.48
N MET A 45 0.31 -12.78 -6.96
CA MET A 45 0.12 -11.59 -6.15
C MET A 45 -0.63 -10.53 -6.96
N ILE A 46 -1.43 -9.71 -6.28
CA ILE A 46 -2.05 -8.53 -6.87
C ILE A 46 -1.45 -7.26 -6.26
N THR A 47 -1.03 -6.34 -7.12
CA THR A 47 -0.41 -5.08 -6.68
C THR A 47 -1.02 -3.90 -7.40
N TYR A 48 -0.96 -2.76 -6.75
CA TYR A 48 -1.42 -1.50 -7.34
C TYR A 48 -0.50 -0.34 -6.95
N ASP A 49 -0.58 0.71 -7.75
CA ASP A 49 0.00 2.00 -7.43
C ASP A 49 -1.09 3.06 -7.25
N TYR A 50 -0.96 3.77 -6.15
CA TYR A 50 -1.75 4.95 -5.85
C TYR A 50 -0.91 5.95 -5.07
N TYR A 51 -0.69 7.11 -5.67
CA TYR A 51 0.16 8.15 -5.09
C TYR A 51 -0.73 9.30 -4.63
N LEU A 52 -0.89 9.39 -3.32
CA LEU A 52 -1.88 10.25 -2.66
C LEU A 52 -1.44 11.70 -2.54
N PHE A 53 -0.13 11.90 -2.33
CA PHE A 53 0.37 13.19 -1.90
C PHE A 53 1.00 13.96 -3.06
N ASP A 54 0.40 15.08 -3.45
CA ASP A 54 0.85 15.85 -4.62
C ASP A 54 0.92 17.38 -4.40
N THR A 55 0.58 17.86 -3.23
CA THR A 55 0.55 19.29 -2.92
C THR A 55 0.93 19.58 -1.47
N SER A 56 1.57 20.70 -1.24
CA SER A 56 1.89 21.20 0.10
C SER A 56 0.66 21.53 0.96
N LYS A 57 -0.53 21.51 0.35
CA LYS A 57 -1.80 21.68 1.05
C LYS A 57 -2.29 20.40 1.69
N ASP A 58 -1.72 19.25 1.29
CA ASP A 58 -2.02 17.99 1.93
C ASP A 58 -1.41 17.99 3.33
N LYS A 59 -2.27 17.83 4.32
CA LYS A 59 -1.83 17.71 5.70
C LYS A 59 -1.39 16.30 5.97
N ASP A 60 -0.46 16.13 6.89
CA ASP A 60 0.15 14.84 7.23
C ASP A 60 -0.86 13.74 7.56
N TYR A 61 -2.02 14.09 8.13
CA TYR A 61 -3.07 13.13 8.48
C TYR A 61 -4.04 12.83 7.34
N LYS A 62 -3.99 13.57 6.22
CA LYS A 62 -4.85 13.31 5.07
C LYS A 62 -4.31 12.19 4.21
N GLY A 63 -5.22 11.49 3.55
CA GLY A 63 -4.91 10.38 2.65
C GLY A 63 -5.05 9.01 3.30
N ALA A 64 -5.11 8.88 4.62
CA ALA A 64 -5.30 7.61 5.29
C ALA A 64 -6.64 6.95 4.91
N LYS A 65 -7.71 7.73 4.82
CA LYS A 65 -9.03 7.25 4.41
C LYS A 65 -9.04 6.70 2.99
N ASP A 66 -8.47 7.42 2.05
CA ASP A 66 -8.39 6.98 0.66
C ASP A 66 -7.49 5.75 0.52
N MET A 67 -6.35 5.73 1.21
CA MET A 67 -5.46 4.58 1.25
C MET A 67 -6.17 3.35 1.82
N ALA A 68 -6.92 3.53 2.91
CA ALA A 68 -7.71 2.46 3.53
C ALA A 68 -8.74 1.87 2.56
N ALA A 69 -9.45 2.71 1.80
CA ALA A 69 -10.42 2.24 0.82
C ALA A 69 -9.78 1.38 -0.28
N HIS A 70 -8.61 1.79 -0.79
CA HIS A 70 -7.87 1.02 -1.79
C HIS A 70 -7.29 -0.27 -1.22
N LEU A 71 -6.68 -0.21 -0.04
CA LEU A 71 -6.16 -1.41 0.63
C LEU A 71 -7.28 -2.41 0.93
N LEU A 72 -8.45 -1.94 1.37
CA LEU A 72 -9.61 -2.79 1.62
C LEU A 72 -10.09 -3.48 0.34
N PHE A 73 -10.13 -2.75 -0.77
CA PHE A 73 -10.51 -3.29 -2.08
C PHE A 73 -9.59 -4.44 -2.51
N TYR A 74 -8.27 -4.21 -2.53
CA TYR A 74 -7.29 -5.23 -2.91
C TYR A 74 -7.22 -6.38 -1.90
N ARG A 75 -7.33 -6.07 -0.62
CA ARG A 75 -7.44 -7.09 0.44
C ARG A 75 -8.61 -8.04 0.21
N ASN A 76 -9.80 -7.52 -0.06
CA ASN A 76 -10.98 -8.34 -0.27
C ASN A 76 -10.84 -9.25 -1.50
N LEU A 77 -10.30 -8.73 -2.59
CA LEU A 77 -9.96 -9.53 -3.78
C LEU A 77 -8.94 -10.62 -3.47
N ALA A 78 -7.92 -10.30 -2.67
CA ALA A 78 -6.88 -11.26 -2.26
C ALA A 78 -7.44 -12.39 -1.38
N ILE A 79 -8.34 -12.07 -0.45
CA ILE A 79 -9.01 -13.06 0.41
C ILE A 79 -9.90 -13.97 -0.41
N ASP A 80 -10.66 -13.43 -1.35
CA ASP A 80 -11.55 -14.21 -2.21
C ASP A 80 -10.76 -15.16 -3.13
N GLY A 81 -9.54 -14.78 -3.51
CA GLY A 81 -8.64 -15.64 -4.28
C GLY A 81 -9.07 -15.89 -5.72
N TRP A 82 -8.45 -16.88 -6.36
CA TRP A 82 -8.66 -17.14 -7.79
C TRP A 82 -10.07 -17.59 -8.14
N ASP A 83 -10.73 -18.29 -7.25
CA ASP A 83 -12.05 -18.89 -7.46
C ASP A 83 -13.20 -18.15 -6.77
N GLY A 84 -12.87 -17.11 -6.00
CA GLY A 84 -13.84 -16.37 -5.21
C GLY A 84 -14.33 -17.09 -3.94
N ASN A 85 -13.75 -18.26 -3.60
CA ASN A 85 -14.23 -19.14 -2.53
C ASN A 85 -13.36 -19.06 -1.25
N LYS A 86 -12.50 -18.06 -1.13
CA LYS A 86 -11.61 -17.85 0.04
C LYS A 86 -10.61 -19.00 0.31
N GLY A 87 -10.45 -19.93 -0.64
CA GLY A 87 -9.54 -21.08 -0.52
C GLY A 87 -8.11 -20.79 -0.98
N ASN A 88 -7.96 -19.91 -1.96
CA ASN A 88 -6.69 -19.57 -2.61
C ASN A 88 -6.31 -18.12 -2.31
N TYR A 89 -5.99 -17.85 -1.05
CA TYR A 89 -5.57 -16.52 -0.62
C TYR A 89 -4.36 -16.04 -1.43
N LEU A 90 -4.46 -14.83 -1.99
CA LEU A 90 -3.40 -14.19 -2.74
C LEU A 90 -2.62 -13.20 -1.87
N ALA A 91 -1.32 -13.10 -2.10
CA ALA A 91 -0.59 -11.96 -1.60
C ALA A 91 -1.08 -10.68 -2.30
N PHE A 92 -1.02 -9.57 -1.61
CA PHE A 92 -1.28 -8.26 -2.20
C PHE A 92 -0.35 -7.20 -1.62
N GLY A 93 -0.24 -6.08 -2.32
CA GLY A 93 0.58 -4.98 -1.89
C GLY A 93 0.41 -3.73 -2.75
N GLN A 94 1.18 -2.71 -2.42
CA GLN A 94 1.13 -1.43 -3.11
C GLN A 94 2.52 -0.84 -3.36
N TYR A 95 2.56 0.20 -4.19
CA TYR A 95 3.75 1.01 -4.38
C TYR A 95 3.75 2.23 -3.48
N LEU A 96 4.84 2.43 -2.80
CA LEU A 96 5.19 3.64 -2.07
C LEU A 96 5.58 4.74 -3.07
N GLN A 97 5.10 5.95 -2.85
CA GLN A 97 5.48 7.13 -3.62
C GLN A 97 6.93 7.54 -3.31
N GLY A 98 7.84 7.22 -4.19
CA GLY A 98 9.26 7.53 -4.08
C GLY A 98 9.72 8.72 -4.94
N TYR A 99 8.79 9.61 -5.30
CA TYR A 99 9.08 10.79 -6.15
C TYR A 99 8.25 11.99 -5.73
N ALA A 100 8.79 13.17 -5.99
CA ALA A 100 8.05 14.42 -5.81
C ALA A 100 6.97 14.56 -6.88
N ARG A 101 5.74 14.84 -6.47
CA ARG A 101 4.55 14.87 -7.32
C ARG A 101 3.93 16.26 -7.39
N GLY A 102 3.07 16.43 -8.39
CA GLY A 102 2.33 17.66 -8.62
C GLY A 102 3.15 18.81 -9.17
N GLN A 103 2.50 19.94 -9.41
CA GLN A 103 3.15 21.14 -9.94
C GLN A 103 4.16 21.72 -8.94
N ASP A 104 3.85 21.62 -7.66
CA ASP A 104 4.70 22.12 -6.55
C ASP A 104 5.88 21.19 -6.26
N ARG A 105 6.02 20.06 -6.96
CA ARG A 105 7.01 19.01 -6.70
C ARG A 105 7.04 18.62 -5.22
N TYR A 106 5.87 18.35 -4.69
CA TYR A 106 5.69 18.00 -3.30
C TYR A 106 6.47 16.74 -2.92
N LYS A 107 7.20 16.82 -1.83
CA LYS A 107 7.96 15.72 -1.25
C LYS A 107 7.23 15.20 -0.02
N LEU A 108 7.12 13.90 0.10
CA LEU A 108 6.51 13.27 1.26
C LEU A 108 7.18 13.70 2.56
N THR A 109 6.39 13.87 3.60
CA THR A 109 6.90 13.90 4.97
C THR A 109 7.21 12.50 5.47
N GLU A 110 7.91 12.40 6.60
CA GLU A 110 8.17 11.11 7.24
C GLU A 110 6.86 10.40 7.63
N SER A 111 5.91 11.14 8.19
CA SER A 111 4.60 10.60 8.58
C SER A 111 3.85 10.00 7.39
N GLN A 112 3.84 10.67 6.26
CA GLN A 112 3.20 10.18 5.03
C GLN A 112 3.90 8.94 4.46
N LEU A 113 5.23 8.90 4.54
CA LEU A 113 5.99 7.72 4.13
C LEU A 113 5.69 6.53 5.06
N ARG A 114 5.71 6.74 6.37
CA ARG A 114 5.33 5.73 7.37
C ARG A 114 3.91 5.23 7.17
N LEU A 115 2.98 6.09 6.78
CA LEU A 115 1.61 5.72 6.50
C LEU A 115 1.51 4.63 5.42
N TYR A 116 2.28 4.71 4.32
CA TYR A 116 2.33 3.65 3.30
C TYR A 116 2.75 2.29 3.89
N TYR A 117 3.76 2.27 4.75
CA TYR A 117 4.24 1.04 5.37
C TYR A 117 3.20 0.44 6.31
N TYR A 118 2.83 1.19 7.33
CA TYR A 118 2.01 0.65 8.41
C TYR A 118 0.57 0.36 7.98
N MET A 119 -0.01 1.17 7.10
CA MET A 119 -1.31 0.84 6.53
C MET A 119 -1.26 -0.44 5.69
N THR A 120 -0.21 -0.64 4.88
CA THR A 120 -0.05 -1.88 4.11
C THR A 120 -0.03 -3.09 5.04
N TRP A 121 0.77 -3.05 6.09
CA TRP A 121 0.88 -4.16 7.04
C TRP A 121 -0.40 -4.37 7.86
N THR A 122 -1.03 -3.31 8.32
CA THR A 122 -2.30 -3.37 9.07
C THR A 122 -3.41 -4.05 8.28
N PHE A 123 -3.47 -3.80 6.97
CA PHE A 123 -4.45 -4.43 6.10
C PHE A 123 -4.08 -5.86 5.67
N GLY A 124 -2.89 -6.31 5.99
CA GLY A 124 -2.38 -7.64 5.67
C GLY A 124 -1.70 -7.74 4.32
N GLY A 125 -1.30 -6.62 3.75
CA GLY A 125 -0.42 -6.61 2.59
C GLY A 125 0.89 -7.35 2.88
N LYS A 126 1.48 -7.95 1.84
CA LYS A 126 2.70 -8.75 1.96
C LYS A 126 3.84 -8.16 1.14
N TRP A 127 3.57 -7.08 0.44
CA TRP A 127 4.52 -6.49 -0.46
C TRP A 127 4.38 -4.97 -0.50
N LEU A 128 5.50 -4.29 -0.47
CA LEU A 128 5.61 -2.85 -0.64
C LEU A 128 6.89 -2.57 -1.43
N ASN A 129 6.76 -1.84 -2.51
CA ASN A 129 7.91 -1.42 -3.32
C ASN A 129 7.86 0.09 -3.55
N CYS A 130 9.02 0.66 -3.84
CA CYS A 130 9.13 2.10 -4.04
C CYS A 130 9.10 2.45 -5.53
N PHE A 131 8.16 3.27 -5.96
CA PHE A 131 8.18 3.91 -7.25
C PHE A 131 8.38 5.42 -7.08
N ARG A 132 9.54 5.93 -7.45
CA ARG A 132 10.66 5.22 -8.03
C ARG A 132 11.96 5.48 -7.27
N PHE A 133 12.85 4.53 -7.36
CA PHE A 133 14.16 4.61 -6.69
C PHE A 133 15.09 5.64 -7.38
N LEU A 134 15.14 5.61 -8.71
CA LEU A 134 15.99 6.48 -9.51
C LEU A 134 15.18 7.61 -10.15
N GLN A 135 15.85 8.73 -10.35
CA GLN A 135 15.30 9.82 -11.14
C GLN A 135 15.11 9.40 -12.59
N GLY A 136 13.93 9.66 -13.14
CA GLY A 136 13.71 9.46 -14.57
C GLY A 136 14.55 10.42 -15.40
N GLN A 137 15.13 9.90 -16.46
CA GLN A 137 15.73 10.74 -17.49
C GLN A 137 14.64 11.57 -18.18
N GLY A 138 15.00 12.72 -18.71
CA GLY A 138 14.09 13.53 -19.52
C GLY A 138 13.47 12.70 -20.65
N ASN A 139 12.34 13.14 -21.18
CA ASN A 139 11.66 12.42 -22.25
C ASN A 139 12.50 12.51 -23.55
N PRO A 140 13.07 11.42 -24.06
CA PRO A 140 13.87 11.44 -25.27
C PRO A 140 13.06 11.80 -26.52
N THR A 141 11.72 11.59 -26.49
CA THR A 141 10.84 11.89 -27.63
C THR A 141 10.55 13.39 -27.74
N THR A 142 10.54 14.12 -26.64
CA THR A 142 10.27 15.57 -26.62
C THR A 142 11.52 16.42 -26.51
N GLY A 143 12.70 15.81 -26.38
CA GLY A 143 13.95 16.52 -26.13
C GLY A 143 14.02 17.22 -24.77
N ALA A 144 13.06 16.99 -23.87
CA ALA A 144 13.03 17.59 -22.56
C ALA A 144 14.18 17.04 -21.72
N THR A 145 15.13 17.87 -21.40
CA THR A 145 16.30 17.52 -20.57
C THR A 145 15.97 17.57 -19.08
N THR A 146 14.84 18.20 -18.70
CA THR A 146 14.42 18.29 -17.31
C THR A 146 13.60 17.06 -16.93
N PRO A 147 13.97 16.33 -15.90
CA PRO A 147 13.18 15.21 -15.42
C PRO A 147 11.77 15.67 -15.04
N THR A 148 10.75 14.97 -15.51
CA THR A 148 9.35 15.27 -15.20
C THR A 148 9.01 15.00 -13.74
N THR A 149 9.79 14.15 -13.08
CA THR A 149 9.64 13.80 -11.65
C THR A 149 11.02 13.73 -10.99
N SER A 150 11.12 14.16 -9.75
CA SER A 150 12.34 14.05 -8.94
C SER A 150 12.19 12.85 -8.01
N ALA A 151 13.08 11.86 -8.10
CA ALA A 151 13.16 10.80 -7.12
C ALA A 151 13.48 11.39 -5.74
N LEU A 152 12.92 10.78 -4.68
CA LEU A 152 13.10 11.25 -3.30
C LEU A 152 14.26 10.57 -2.59
N LEU A 153 14.63 9.36 -3.00
CA LEU A 153 15.57 8.53 -2.24
C LEU A 153 17.03 8.88 -2.49
N LEU A 154 17.34 9.35 -3.69
CA LEU A 154 18.69 9.78 -4.05
C LEU A 154 18.69 11.24 -4.53
N GLU A 155 19.76 11.96 -4.25
CA GLU A 155 19.98 13.27 -4.85
C GLU A 155 20.09 13.13 -6.38
N GLN A 156 20.00 14.25 -7.09
CA GLN A 156 20.09 14.26 -8.56
C GLN A 156 21.43 13.68 -9.02
N GLY A 157 21.34 12.73 -9.94
CA GLY A 157 22.50 12.09 -10.56
C GLY A 157 22.65 10.60 -10.14
N ILE A 158 23.40 9.88 -10.94
CA ILE A 158 23.78 8.48 -10.67
C ILE A 158 25.32 8.40 -10.69
N PRO A 159 25.93 7.93 -9.61
CA PRO A 159 25.39 7.60 -8.30
C PRO A 159 25.05 8.86 -7.48
N GLY A 160 23.78 9.02 -7.13
CA GLY A 160 23.36 10.10 -6.23
C GLY A 160 23.64 9.79 -4.77
N LYS A 161 23.79 10.83 -3.94
CA LYS A 161 23.86 10.65 -2.51
C LYS A 161 22.49 10.29 -1.94
N PRO A 162 22.40 9.41 -0.93
CA PRO A 162 21.16 9.17 -0.20
C PRO A 162 20.60 10.47 0.36
N THR A 163 19.28 10.60 0.29
CA THR A 163 18.55 11.70 0.91
C THR A 163 18.00 11.29 2.27
N LYS A 164 17.45 12.25 3.01
CA LYS A 164 16.71 11.98 4.25
C LYS A 164 15.54 11.00 4.04
N HIS A 165 14.90 11.00 2.86
CA HIS A 165 13.86 10.02 2.56
C HIS A 165 14.39 8.59 2.49
N MET A 166 15.63 8.40 2.04
CA MET A 166 16.29 7.09 2.09
C MET A 166 16.47 6.61 3.54
N ASP A 167 16.84 7.50 4.45
CA ASP A 167 16.99 7.16 5.86
C ASP A 167 15.66 6.72 6.47
N TRP A 168 14.57 7.42 6.15
CA TRP A 168 13.23 7.05 6.59
C TRP A 168 12.77 5.71 6.02
N VAL A 169 13.03 5.45 4.72
CA VAL A 169 12.75 4.15 4.08
C VAL A 169 13.56 3.04 4.76
N ASN A 170 14.84 3.26 5.02
CA ASN A 170 15.69 2.29 5.71
C ASN A 170 15.20 1.98 7.12
N THR A 171 14.75 3.00 7.85
CA THR A 171 14.13 2.81 9.17
C THR A 171 12.86 1.96 9.07
N CYS A 172 11.93 2.31 8.19
CA CYS A 172 10.70 1.55 7.98
C CYS A 172 10.97 0.11 7.50
N ASN A 173 11.96 -0.09 6.63
CA ASN A 173 12.38 -1.43 6.19
C ASN A 173 12.93 -2.25 7.36
N THR A 174 13.73 -1.63 8.24
CA THR A 174 14.27 -2.30 9.43
C THR A 174 13.16 -2.70 10.38
N GLU A 175 12.24 -1.79 10.67
CA GLU A 175 11.05 -2.05 11.50
C GLU A 175 10.18 -3.18 10.89
N SER A 176 9.92 -3.11 9.57
CA SER A 176 9.17 -4.13 8.85
C SER A 176 9.84 -5.50 8.91
N LYS A 177 11.17 -5.57 8.88
CA LYS A 177 11.91 -6.81 8.97
C LYS A 177 11.68 -7.54 10.30
N TYR A 178 11.55 -6.80 11.41
CA TYR A 178 11.27 -7.42 12.71
C TYR A 178 9.91 -8.10 12.79
N ILE A 179 8.92 -7.62 12.06
CA ILE A 179 7.57 -8.17 12.05
C ILE A 179 7.29 -9.09 10.85
N SER A 180 8.18 -9.12 9.86
CA SER A 180 7.95 -9.81 8.59
C SER A 180 7.78 -11.32 8.74
N ASP A 181 8.54 -11.95 9.65
CA ASP A 181 8.48 -13.40 9.89
C ASP A 181 7.11 -13.85 10.42
N TYR A 182 6.41 -12.97 11.10
CA TYR A 182 5.04 -13.17 11.55
C TYR A 182 4.04 -12.82 10.43
N LEU A 183 4.15 -11.61 9.89
CA LEU A 183 3.20 -11.11 8.89
C LEU A 183 3.13 -11.97 7.64
N VAL A 184 4.24 -12.54 7.18
CA VAL A 184 4.26 -13.38 5.97
C VAL A 184 3.45 -14.65 6.14
N ARG A 185 3.36 -15.18 7.36
CA ARG A 185 2.66 -16.43 7.69
C ARG A 185 1.20 -16.22 8.07
N LEU A 186 0.87 -15.05 8.59
CA LEU A 186 -0.46 -14.74 9.07
C LEU A 186 -1.37 -14.31 7.92
N LYS A 187 -2.63 -14.73 7.97
CA LYS A 187 -3.68 -14.26 7.06
C LYS A 187 -4.44 -13.10 7.71
N THR A 188 -4.74 -12.08 6.93
CA THR A 188 -5.59 -11.00 7.42
C THR A 188 -7.03 -11.49 7.60
N LYS A 189 -7.56 -11.35 8.79
CA LYS A 189 -8.91 -11.78 9.16
C LYS A 189 -9.92 -10.65 9.04
N SER A 190 -9.62 -9.52 9.65
CA SER A 190 -10.43 -8.31 9.55
C SER A 190 -9.57 -7.08 9.76
N VAL A 191 -10.08 -5.95 9.34
CA VAL A 191 -9.55 -4.63 9.66
C VAL A 191 -10.71 -3.78 10.16
N ALA A 192 -10.52 -3.10 11.27
CA ALA A 192 -11.50 -2.22 11.85
C ALA A 192 -10.96 -0.78 11.94
N TYR A 193 -11.85 0.16 11.78
CA TYR A 193 -11.59 1.57 11.94
C TYR A 193 -12.02 2.03 13.34
N VAL A 194 -11.16 2.76 14.02
CA VAL A 194 -11.48 3.42 15.27
C VAL A 194 -11.54 4.92 15.00
N PRO A 195 -12.73 5.53 15.11
CA PRO A 195 -12.86 6.96 14.86
C PRO A 195 -12.11 7.77 15.90
N GLY A 196 -11.30 8.69 15.44
CA GLY A 196 -10.73 9.74 16.28
C GLY A 196 -11.78 10.79 16.64
N SER A 197 -11.47 11.62 17.62
CA SER A 197 -12.33 12.74 18.08
C SER A 197 -11.77 14.11 17.78
N GLY A 198 -10.52 14.17 17.30
CA GLY A 198 -9.80 15.42 17.10
C GLY A 198 -9.88 15.97 15.67
N LYS A 199 -9.20 17.09 15.46
CA LYS A 199 -9.09 17.79 14.17
C LYS A 199 -8.33 16.99 13.09
N TYR A 200 -7.73 15.87 13.46
CA TYR A 200 -6.90 15.04 12.59
C TYR A 200 -7.66 13.82 12.07
N THR A 201 -8.99 13.89 12.04
CA THR A 201 -9.85 12.81 11.58
C THR A 201 -10.29 13.05 10.13
N GLU A 202 -10.37 11.98 9.35
CA GLU A 202 -10.92 11.96 8.01
C GLU A 202 -12.29 11.26 7.93
N GLY A 203 -12.68 10.60 9.03
CA GLY A 203 -13.92 9.84 9.14
C GLY A 203 -13.82 8.43 8.54
N THR A 204 -14.86 7.63 8.77
CA THR A 204 -14.91 6.22 8.38
C THR A 204 -14.71 6.04 6.87
N PRO A 205 -13.76 5.20 6.44
CA PRO A 205 -13.63 4.80 5.04
C PRO A 205 -14.85 4.01 4.56
N ASP A 206 -15.17 4.13 3.27
CA ASP A 206 -16.28 3.40 2.68
C ASP A 206 -16.14 1.89 2.86
N LYS A 207 -17.23 1.22 3.21
CA LYS A 207 -17.29 -0.23 3.43
C LYS A 207 -16.42 -0.77 4.56
N MET A 208 -15.86 0.08 5.40
CA MET A 208 -15.07 -0.35 6.55
C MET A 208 -15.94 -0.45 7.80
N SER A 209 -15.72 -1.51 8.58
CA SER A 209 -16.38 -1.69 9.88
C SER A 209 -15.72 -0.81 10.93
N VAL A 210 -16.54 -0.14 11.72
CA VAL A 210 -16.08 0.53 12.93
C VAL A 210 -15.77 -0.52 14.00
N PHE A 211 -14.70 -0.29 14.75
CA PHE A 211 -14.32 -1.18 15.84
C PHE A 211 -15.43 -1.26 16.90
N ASP A 212 -15.88 -2.47 17.18
CA ASP A 212 -16.85 -2.77 18.24
C ASP A 212 -16.22 -3.76 19.22
N PRO A 213 -15.88 -3.33 20.45
CA PRO A 213 -15.27 -4.21 21.42
C PRO A 213 -16.19 -5.36 21.86
N LYS A 214 -17.52 -5.23 21.71
CA LYS A 214 -18.47 -6.30 22.04
C LYS A 214 -18.41 -7.46 21.08
N ASN A 215 -18.15 -7.16 19.80
CA ASN A 215 -18.09 -8.14 18.70
C ASN A 215 -16.67 -8.38 18.19
N SER A 216 -15.65 -7.88 18.87
CA SER A 216 -14.25 -8.05 18.50
C SER A 216 -13.56 -9.15 19.30
N TYR A 217 -12.50 -9.72 18.76
CA TYR A 217 -11.57 -10.59 19.50
C TYR A 217 -10.86 -9.82 20.63
N VAL A 218 -10.61 -8.54 20.43
CA VAL A 218 -10.09 -7.62 21.43
C VAL A 218 -11.29 -7.00 22.13
N LYS A 219 -11.55 -7.43 23.37
CA LYS A 219 -12.69 -6.95 24.18
C LYS A 219 -12.46 -5.57 24.78
N LYS A 220 -11.19 -5.19 24.90
CA LYS A 220 -10.76 -3.90 25.44
C LYS A 220 -9.40 -3.55 24.84
N ILE A 221 -9.26 -2.35 24.33
CA ILE A 221 -7.94 -1.76 24.10
C ILE A 221 -7.57 -1.18 25.45
N ASP A 222 -6.85 -1.97 26.25
CA ASP A 222 -6.60 -1.64 27.63
C ASP A 222 -5.55 -0.55 27.77
N GLY A 223 -5.69 0.23 28.81
CA GLY A 223 -5.01 1.46 29.17
C GLY A 223 -3.49 1.44 29.34
N SER A 224 -2.79 0.39 28.89
CA SER A 224 -1.35 0.49 28.62
C SER A 224 -1.06 1.29 27.34
N LEU A 225 -2.06 1.50 26.51
CA LEU A 225 -2.20 2.57 25.53
C LEU A 225 -3.28 3.51 26.10
N GLU A 226 -2.90 4.38 27.02
CA GLU A 226 -3.63 5.61 27.28
C GLU A 226 -3.55 6.49 26.01
N LEU A 227 -4.29 6.04 25.00
CA LEU A 227 -4.68 6.91 23.92
C LEU A 227 -5.66 7.87 24.56
N ASP A 228 -5.19 9.06 24.87
CA ASP A 228 -6.09 10.19 25.09
C ASP A 228 -6.84 10.41 23.77
N LEU A 229 -7.97 9.72 23.65
CA LEU A 229 -8.81 9.77 22.46
C LEU A 229 -9.48 11.14 22.29
N SER A 230 -9.35 12.04 23.27
CA SER A 230 -9.97 13.38 23.23
C SER A 230 -9.38 14.27 22.12
N GLU A 231 -8.14 14.01 21.69
CA GLU A 231 -7.49 14.67 20.55
C GLU A 231 -6.91 13.67 19.52
N SER A 232 -7.38 12.44 19.54
CA SER A 232 -6.80 11.37 18.71
C SER A 232 -7.11 11.53 17.24
N ALA A 233 -6.15 11.16 16.41
CA ALA A 233 -6.36 10.88 15.00
C ALA A 233 -7.13 9.56 14.83
N ASP A 234 -7.60 9.32 13.61
CA ASP A 234 -8.16 8.03 13.22
C ASP A 234 -7.14 6.89 13.39
N MET A 235 -7.63 5.71 13.80
CA MET A 235 -6.78 4.53 13.94
C MET A 235 -7.35 3.34 13.15
N TYR A 236 -6.47 2.49 12.66
CA TYR A 236 -6.82 1.25 11.97
C TYR A 236 -6.22 0.07 12.72
N ILE A 237 -7.02 -0.96 12.94
CA ILE A 237 -6.60 -2.18 13.66
C ILE A 237 -6.76 -3.38 12.74
N GLY A 238 -5.66 -4.06 12.44
CA GLY A 238 -5.64 -5.31 11.69
C GLY A 238 -5.69 -6.52 12.63
N PHE A 239 -6.53 -7.50 12.30
CA PHE A 239 -6.62 -8.79 12.99
C PHE A 239 -6.15 -9.89 12.04
N PHE A 240 -5.38 -10.80 12.57
CA PHE A 240 -4.73 -11.87 11.82
C PHE A 240 -4.93 -13.22 12.49
N ASP A 241 -4.83 -14.30 11.69
CA ASP A 241 -4.80 -15.70 12.12
C ASP A 241 -3.80 -16.53 11.28
#